data_c282dcc89db0454bf83c8dd9281abd68
#
_entry.id   c282dcc89db0454bf83c8dd9281abd68
#
_cell.length_a   1.000
_cell.length_b   1.000
_cell.length_c   1.000
_cell.angle_alpha   90.00
_cell.angle_beta   90.00
_cell.angle_gamma   90.00
#
_symmetry.space_group_name_H-M   'P 1'
#
loop_
_entity.id
_entity.type
_entity.pdbx_description
1 polymer ?
#
loop_
_entity_poly.entity_id
_entity_poly.type
_entity_poly.pdbx_seq_one_letter_code
_entity_poly.pdbx_strand_id
1 'polypeptide(L)'
;MKSFKLLASIAAISAVFGCASTAPSMTDGTYTGVGQGRNGELTVEVKVDAGKLSAVRVVKHVETVGISDAAVKQMPARIVDAQSLKVDAVSGATLTSEGIRTAVADAIRKAGGDPAAFATAVVTKKAAARLIKEKADVVVVGAGGAGISAAVRAETLGAKVILIEKMPVIGGATALNAGTLIATGSRFQREAMHETKDSPELATKDIFRVGKNRNDPVLVKQVTERVGGVVDWLVYDLKIPYGPAATQYPDHSANRQLGVQGRSVNYLNLMKGKFLDMGGKLMLETRAEELLRDDAGRVVGVRAKDAQGNTVELTSKSVILASGGYGAVKSMLPKEMSNYVFYGLDSETGDGYRMATAIGADTINMDLVKMYPQGVETVPGHGLAATASSTDTMKKSGAIYVNRDGRRYVNERASLGELTDTTVAQPGHIAYIVMDAKAWKEYVAKSLEDKLVPDETALMKWTKIVNNRHGRCGHALRSCERDGRRCQGT
;
A
#
# COMPACT_ATOMS: atom_id res chain seq x y z
N MET A 1 -7.72 61.03 76.38
CA MET A 1 -6.42 61.09 75.70
C MET A 1 -6.30 59.96 74.75
N LYS A 2 -5.94 60.24 73.54
CA LYS A 2 -5.71 59.38 72.34
C LYS A 2 -6.97 58.92 71.63
N SER A 3 -7.30 59.69 70.61
CA SER A 3 -8.28 59.46 69.56
C SER A 3 -7.84 58.31 68.65
N PHE A 4 -8.76 57.40 68.29
CA PHE A 4 -8.59 56.45 67.20
C PHE A 4 -9.48 56.88 66.03
N LYS A 5 -8.85 57.28 64.92
CA LYS A 5 -9.53 57.57 63.66
C LYS A 5 -9.73 56.26 62.91
N LEU A 6 -10.97 55.94 62.62
CA LEU A 6 -11.39 54.82 61.79
C LEU A 6 -11.36 55.30 60.33
N LEU A 7 -10.46 54.74 59.49
CA LEU A 7 -10.43 54.95 58.07
C LEU A 7 -11.27 53.84 57.43
N ALA A 8 -12.36 54.20 56.79
CA ALA A 8 -13.15 53.31 55.98
C ALA A 8 -12.52 53.20 54.57
N SER A 9 -11.99 52.05 54.23
CA SER A 9 -11.55 51.72 52.84
C SER A 9 -12.69 51.15 52.04
N ILE A 10 -13.14 51.91 51.05
CA ILE A 10 -14.09 51.42 50.01
C ILE A 10 -13.30 50.59 49.02
N ALA A 11 -13.51 49.30 49.04
CA ALA A 11 -13.01 48.36 47.96
C ALA A 11 -13.94 48.41 46.76
N ALA A 12 -13.50 49.05 45.70
CA ALA A 12 -14.18 48.96 44.39
C ALA A 12 -13.95 47.58 43.78
N ILE A 13 -15.00 46.76 43.72
CA ILE A 13 -15.00 45.51 43.00
C ILE A 13 -15.20 45.85 41.52
N SER A 14 -14.10 45.84 40.73
CA SER A 14 -14.17 45.87 39.28
C SER A 14 -14.59 44.51 38.79
N ALA A 15 -15.85 44.35 38.40
CA ALA A 15 -16.33 43.17 37.67
C ALA A 15 -15.72 43.22 36.27
N VAL A 16 -14.68 42.42 36.04
CA VAL A 16 -14.20 42.10 34.68
C VAL A 16 -15.22 41.16 34.04
N PHE A 17 -16.10 41.71 33.25
CA PHE A 17 -16.88 40.91 32.28
C PHE A 17 -15.89 40.40 31.23
N GLY A 18 -15.38 39.20 31.44
CA GLY A 18 -14.73 38.45 30.39
C GLY A 18 -15.76 38.10 29.35
N CYS A 19 -15.72 38.72 28.16
CA CYS A 19 -16.36 38.21 26.97
C CYS A 19 -15.73 36.86 26.70
N ALA A 20 -16.33 35.78 27.18
CA ALA A 20 -16.13 34.46 26.65
C ALA A 20 -16.70 34.50 25.21
N SER A 21 -15.82 34.58 24.21
CA SER A 21 -16.19 34.36 22.85
C SER A 21 -16.67 32.88 22.81
N THR A 22 -17.96 32.67 22.84
CA THR A 22 -18.54 31.36 22.52
C THR A 22 -18.14 31.07 21.09
N ALA A 23 -17.20 30.13 20.90
CA ALA A 23 -16.96 29.58 19.58
C ALA A 23 -18.32 29.16 18.99
N PRO A 24 -18.61 29.47 17.72
CA PRO A 24 -19.89 29.13 17.13
C PRO A 24 -20.13 27.64 17.31
N SER A 25 -21.21 27.30 18.02
CA SER A 25 -21.61 25.91 18.20
C SER A 25 -22.06 25.38 16.85
N MET A 26 -21.57 24.20 16.47
CA MET A 26 -22.05 23.51 15.27
C MET A 26 -23.57 23.33 15.34
N THR A 27 -24.22 23.52 14.21
CA THR A 27 -25.66 23.23 14.07
C THR A 27 -25.87 21.72 13.97
N ASP A 28 -26.84 21.20 14.70
CA ASP A 28 -27.21 19.78 14.63
C ASP A 28 -27.68 19.41 13.23
N GLY A 29 -27.28 18.23 12.78
CA GLY A 29 -27.58 17.77 11.43
C GLY A 29 -26.57 16.77 10.89
N THR A 30 -26.71 16.43 9.61
CA THR A 30 -25.78 15.56 8.90
C THR A 30 -25.12 16.34 7.77
N TYR A 31 -23.80 16.33 7.74
CA TYR A 31 -22.99 17.13 6.83
C TYR A 31 -22.03 16.25 6.04
N THR A 32 -21.88 16.53 4.76
CA THR A 32 -20.94 15.82 3.89
C THR A 32 -19.69 16.66 3.72
N GLY A 33 -18.53 16.06 4.03
CA GLY A 33 -17.24 16.70 3.81
C GLY A 33 -16.38 15.92 2.84
N VAL A 34 -15.42 16.63 2.21
CA VAL A 34 -14.54 16.09 1.18
C VAL A 34 -13.08 16.32 1.59
N GLY A 35 -12.24 15.29 1.37
CA GLY A 35 -10.79 15.36 1.61
C GLY A 35 -10.02 14.58 0.57
N GLN A 36 -8.72 14.85 0.47
CA GLN A 36 -7.83 14.18 -0.47
C GLN A 36 -7.10 13.03 0.23
N GLY A 37 -7.38 11.79 -0.17
CA GLY A 37 -6.63 10.61 0.22
C GLY A 37 -5.44 10.33 -0.71
N ARG A 38 -4.84 9.16 -0.59
CA ARG A 38 -3.70 8.75 -1.42
C ARG A 38 -4.05 8.62 -2.89
N ASN A 39 -5.14 7.91 -3.18
CA ASN A 39 -5.53 7.59 -4.56
C ASN A 39 -6.48 8.62 -5.17
N GLY A 40 -7.03 9.50 -4.36
CA GLY A 40 -7.98 10.51 -4.81
C GLY A 40 -8.86 11.03 -3.71
N GLU A 41 -9.91 11.71 -4.13
CA GLU A 41 -10.90 12.31 -3.23
C GLU A 41 -11.68 11.23 -2.47
N LEU A 42 -11.88 11.47 -1.17
CA LEU A 42 -12.78 10.69 -0.34
C LEU A 42 -13.84 11.61 0.29
N THR A 43 -14.99 11.03 0.57
CA THR A 43 -16.14 11.74 1.13
C THR A 43 -16.54 11.11 2.46
N VAL A 44 -16.76 11.93 3.45
CA VAL A 44 -17.30 11.51 4.74
C VAL A 44 -18.69 12.13 4.98
N GLU A 45 -19.48 11.43 5.73
CA GLU A 45 -20.72 11.92 6.33
C GLU A 45 -20.48 12.08 7.84
N VAL A 46 -20.75 13.26 8.36
CA VAL A 46 -20.59 13.62 9.78
C VAL A 46 -21.92 13.99 10.36
N LYS A 47 -22.34 13.32 11.43
CA LYS A 47 -23.53 13.68 12.19
C LYS A 47 -23.11 14.53 13.39
N VAL A 48 -23.73 15.68 13.53
CA VAL A 48 -23.60 16.58 14.67
C VAL A 48 -24.88 16.48 15.52
N ASP A 49 -24.72 16.34 16.83
CA ASP A 49 -25.79 16.27 17.80
C ASP A 49 -25.34 16.99 19.08
N ALA A 50 -26.16 17.90 19.57
CA ALA A 50 -25.84 18.78 20.72
C ALA A 50 -24.47 19.47 20.59
N GLY A 51 -24.12 19.91 19.35
CA GLY A 51 -22.86 20.59 19.06
C GLY A 51 -21.62 19.70 19.10
N LYS A 52 -21.75 18.36 19.10
CA LYS A 52 -20.66 17.37 19.11
C LYS A 52 -20.73 16.46 17.89
N LEU A 53 -19.59 15.90 17.52
CA LEU A 53 -19.54 14.84 16.50
C LEU A 53 -20.13 13.54 17.09
N SER A 54 -21.34 13.17 16.68
CA SER A 54 -22.01 11.96 17.17
C SER A 54 -21.73 10.73 16.28
N ALA A 55 -21.45 10.92 14.99
CA ALA A 55 -21.01 9.89 14.10
C ALA A 55 -20.16 10.46 12.94
N VAL A 56 -19.22 9.66 12.47
CA VAL A 56 -18.47 9.89 11.24
C VAL A 56 -18.48 8.61 10.42
N ARG A 57 -18.71 8.72 9.12
CA ARG A 57 -18.70 7.57 8.20
C ARG A 57 -18.05 7.96 6.88
N VAL A 58 -17.10 7.17 6.40
CA VAL A 58 -16.58 7.30 5.03
C VAL A 58 -17.61 6.70 4.09
N VAL A 59 -18.15 7.50 3.17
CA VAL A 59 -19.26 7.10 2.28
C VAL A 59 -18.80 6.86 0.85
N LYS A 60 -17.69 7.49 0.44
CA LYS A 60 -17.09 7.30 -0.89
C LYS A 60 -15.58 7.43 -0.80
N HIS A 61 -14.86 6.54 -1.44
CA HIS A 61 -13.41 6.64 -1.61
C HIS A 61 -12.92 5.80 -2.79
N VAL A 62 -11.71 6.11 -3.25
CA VAL A 62 -10.97 5.38 -4.29
C VAL A 62 -9.69 4.76 -3.74
N GLU A 63 -9.60 4.65 -2.43
CA GLU A 63 -8.44 4.11 -1.74
C GLU A 63 -8.27 2.60 -1.98
N THR A 64 -7.05 2.09 -1.81
CA THR A 64 -6.71 0.70 -2.09
C THR A 64 -7.33 -0.24 -1.06
N VAL A 65 -8.23 -1.11 -1.53
CA VAL A 65 -8.84 -2.17 -0.71
C VAL A 65 -7.76 -3.09 -0.14
N GLY A 66 -7.93 -3.50 1.12
CA GLY A 66 -6.97 -4.34 1.85
C GLY A 66 -5.81 -3.55 2.49
N ILE A 67 -5.64 -2.27 2.18
CA ILE A 67 -4.62 -1.39 2.78
C ILE A 67 -5.26 -0.27 3.58
N SER A 68 -6.18 0.45 2.95
CA SER A 68 -6.89 1.59 3.56
C SER A 68 -8.06 1.19 4.44
N ASP A 69 -8.53 -0.05 4.37
CA ASP A 69 -9.73 -0.52 5.08
C ASP A 69 -9.65 -0.26 6.59
N ALA A 70 -8.45 -0.41 7.17
CA ALA A 70 -8.24 -0.11 8.58
C ALA A 70 -8.44 1.38 8.88
N ALA A 71 -7.92 2.29 8.04
CA ALA A 71 -8.12 3.73 8.22
C ALA A 71 -9.59 4.11 8.02
N VAL A 72 -10.22 3.59 6.98
CA VAL A 72 -11.65 3.82 6.69
C VAL A 72 -12.54 3.39 7.87
N LYS A 73 -12.18 2.29 8.54
CA LYS A 73 -12.93 1.78 9.70
C LYS A 73 -12.57 2.46 11.02
N GLN A 74 -11.30 2.70 11.30
CA GLN A 74 -10.82 3.12 12.62
C GLN A 74 -10.80 4.64 12.79
N MET A 75 -10.44 5.42 11.76
CA MET A 75 -10.34 6.88 11.89
C MET A 75 -11.66 7.55 12.27
N PRO A 76 -12.81 7.17 11.69
CA PRO A 76 -14.10 7.70 12.13
C PRO A 76 -14.36 7.53 13.63
N ALA A 77 -14.17 6.34 14.16
CA ALA A 77 -14.36 6.07 15.58
C ALA A 77 -13.38 6.87 16.45
N ARG A 78 -12.09 6.90 16.10
CA ARG A 78 -11.06 7.67 16.82
C ARG A 78 -11.42 9.15 16.92
N ILE A 79 -11.92 9.74 15.82
CA ILE A 79 -12.31 11.18 15.77
C ILE A 79 -13.53 11.44 16.65
N VAL A 80 -14.54 10.57 16.61
CA VAL A 80 -15.75 10.70 17.41
C VAL A 80 -15.44 10.53 18.90
N ASP A 81 -14.71 9.49 19.27
CA ASP A 81 -14.37 9.19 20.67
C ASP A 81 -13.51 10.30 21.28
N ALA A 82 -12.58 10.83 20.49
CA ALA A 82 -11.70 11.88 20.92
C ALA A 82 -12.29 13.29 20.84
N GLN A 83 -13.39 13.49 20.10
CA GLN A 83 -13.89 14.81 19.71
C GLN A 83 -12.73 15.69 19.18
N SER A 84 -11.86 15.11 18.37
CA SER A 84 -10.62 15.75 17.91
C SER A 84 -10.20 15.26 16.55
N LEU A 85 -9.63 16.16 15.75
CA LEU A 85 -8.95 15.84 14.49
C LEU A 85 -7.48 15.45 14.71
N LYS A 86 -6.90 15.69 15.89
CA LYS A 86 -5.53 15.29 16.25
C LYS A 86 -5.47 13.88 16.86
N VAL A 87 -6.12 12.95 16.19
CA VAL A 87 -5.98 11.52 16.50
C VAL A 87 -4.83 10.90 15.69
N ASP A 88 -4.20 9.86 16.21
CA ASP A 88 -3.11 9.19 15.50
C ASP A 88 -3.62 8.61 14.17
N ALA A 89 -2.84 8.80 13.11
CA ALA A 89 -3.10 8.15 11.84
C ALA A 89 -3.00 6.62 11.96
N VAL A 90 -3.73 5.90 11.14
CA VAL A 90 -3.59 4.45 11.03
C VAL A 90 -2.30 4.14 10.29
N SER A 91 -1.47 3.31 10.91
CA SER A 91 -0.17 2.91 10.37
C SER A 91 -0.32 2.39 8.94
N GLY A 92 0.54 2.85 8.01
CA GLY A 92 0.55 2.49 6.59
C GLY A 92 -0.61 3.00 5.74
N ALA A 93 -1.55 3.73 6.34
CA ALA A 93 -2.63 4.43 5.64
C ALA A 93 -2.65 5.92 6.03
N THR A 94 -1.49 6.54 6.16
CA THR A 94 -1.32 7.92 6.64
C THR A 94 -2.05 8.93 5.76
N LEU A 95 -1.90 8.83 4.44
CA LEU A 95 -2.57 9.76 3.51
C LEU A 95 -4.10 9.57 3.51
N THR A 96 -4.58 8.33 3.61
CA THR A 96 -6.02 8.06 3.78
C THR A 96 -6.53 8.63 5.10
N SER A 97 -5.77 8.47 6.19
CA SER A 97 -6.11 9.03 7.51
C SER A 97 -6.17 10.55 7.48
N GLU A 98 -5.22 11.20 6.80
CA GLU A 98 -5.19 12.66 6.61
C GLU A 98 -6.37 13.13 5.75
N GLY A 99 -6.67 12.40 4.67
CA GLY A 99 -7.85 12.67 3.85
C GLY A 99 -9.15 12.62 4.65
N ILE A 100 -9.30 11.63 5.54
CA ILE A 100 -10.47 11.52 6.43
C ILE A 100 -10.52 12.71 7.39
N ARG A 101 -9.41 13.11 8.03
CA ARG A 101 -9.35 14.29 8.91
C ARG A 101 -9.76 15.56 8.16
N THR A 102 -9.21 15.76 6.96
CA THR A 102 -9.53 16.92 6.12
C THR A 102 -11.00 16.94 5.71
N ALA A 103 -11.57 15.79 5.38
CA ALA A 103 -12.98 15.66 5.04
C ALA A 103 -13.88 15.96 6.25
N VAL A 104 -13.54 15.48 7.45
CA VAL A 104 -14.27 15.82 8.67
C VAL A 104 -14.16 17.31 8.99
N ALA A 105 -12.98 17.93 8.81
CA ALA A 105 -12.80 19.37 8.97
C ALA A 105 -13.68 20.17 7.99
N ASP A 106 -13.84 19.71 6.75
CA ASP A 106 -14.75 20.33 5.79
C ASP A 106 -16.22 20.21 6.21
N ALA A 107 -16.65 19.07 6.72
CA ALA A 107 -18.00 18.86 7.26
C ALA A 107 -18.26 19.74 8.50
N ILE A 108 -17.28 19.90 9.41
CA ILE A 108 -17.35 20.78 10.58
C ILE A 108 -17.61 22.24 10.14
N ARG A 109 -16.87 22.74 9.12
CA ARG A 109 -17.11 24.10 8.58
C ARG A 109 -18.53 24.25 8.03
N LYS A 110 -19.02 23.24 7.33
CA LYS A 110 -20.40 23.24 6.80
C LYS A 110 -21.47 23.22 7.89
N ALA A 111 -21.15 22.64 9.05
CA ALA A 111 -21.98 22.70 10.24
C ALA A 111 -21.92 24.04 10.98
N GLY A 112 -21.14 25.01 10.51
CA GLY A 112 -20.92 26.30 11.15
C GLY A 112 -19.86 26.28 12.27
N GLY A 113 -19.15 25.15 12.44
CA GLY A 113 -18.10 25.00 13.44
C GLY A 113 -16.71 25.43 12.94
N ASP A 114 -15.80 25.62 13.87
CA ASP A 114 -14.38 25.85 13.57
C ASP A 114 -13.58 24.56 13.76
N PRO A 115 -12.97 23.99 12.67
CA PRO A 115 -12.10 22.82 12.79
C PRO A 115 -10.92 23.02 13.74
N ALA A 116 -10.47 24.26 13.97
CA ALA A 116 -9.39 24.55 14.92
C ALA A 116 -9.77 24.21 16.37
N ALA A 117 -11.05 24.30 16.72
CA ALA A 117 -11.54 23.85 18.02
C ALA A 117 -11.36 22.34 18.24
N PHE A 118 -11.30 21.56 17.15
CA PHE A 118 -11.02 20.12 17.15
C PHE A 118 -9.52 19.81 16.95
N ALA A 119 -8.66 20.82 16.92
CA ALA A 119 -7.22 20.63 16.76
C ALA A 119 -6.50 20.35 18.08
N THR A 120 -7.21 20.18 19.19
CA THR A 120 -6.62 19.86 20.48
C THR A 120 -6.16 18.41 20.51
N ALA A 121 -4.90 18.18 20.86
CA ALA A 121 -4.40 16.83 21.03
C ALA A 121 -5.10 16.18 22.24
N VAL A 122 -5.78 15.07 22.03
CA VAL A 122 -6.26 14.27 23.14
C VAL A 122 -5.06 13.55 23.73
N VAL A 123 -4.64 13.98 24.90
CA VAL A 123 -3.65 13.23 25.69
C VAL A 123 -4.40 12.04 26.31
N THR A 124 -4.56 10.97 25.53
CA THR A 124 -4.90 9.68 26.11
C THR A 124 -3.76 9.32 27.03
N LYS A 125 -4.00 9.21 28.34
CA LYS A 125 -3.02 8.62 29.28
C LYS A 125 -2.70 7.23 28.74
N LYS A 126 -1.57 7.09 28.02
CA LYS A 126 -1.05 5.76 27.68
C LYS A 126 -0.83 5.03 28.99
N ALA A 127 -1.44 3.88 29.15
CA ALA A 127 -1.10 2.98 30.26
C ALA A 127 0.41 2.75 30.25
N ALA A 128 1.01 2.54 31.42
CA ALA A 128 2.42 2.23 31.51
C ALA A 128 2.75 1.03 30.61
N ALA A 129 3.78 1.19 29.78
CA ALA A 129 4.22 0.13 28.87
C ALA A 129 4.57 -1.14 29.67
N ARG A 130 4.08 -2.29 29.21
CA ARG A 130 4.28 -3.60 29.83
C ARG A 130 5.28 -4.40 29.01
N LEU A 131 5.90 -5.37 29.66
CA LEU A 131 6.68 -6.39 29.00
C LEU A 131 5.79 -7.64 28.82
N ILE A 132 5.55 -8.02 27.58
CA ILE A 132 4.81 -9.21 27.16
C ILE A 132 5.83 -10.23 26.69
N LYS A 133 5.84 -11.44 27.27
CA LYS A 133 6.75 -12.52 26.87
C LYS A 133 5.96 -13.71 26.38
N GLU A 134 6.32 -14.20 25.19
CA GLU A 134 5.72 -15.40 24.61
C GLU A 134 6.77 -16.29 23.97
N LYS A 135 6.39 -17.55 23.73
CA LYS A 135 7.26 -18.58 23.16
C LYS A 135 6.56 -19.36 22.06
N ALA A 136 7.28 -19.60 20.97
CA ALA A 136 6.87 -20.43 19.85
C ALA A 136 8.03 -21.32 19.38
N ASP A 137 7.77 -22.22 18.44
CA ASP A 137 8.84 -22.91 17.72
C ASP A 137 9.42 -22.01 16.63
N VAL A 138 8.53 -21.26 15.93
CA VAL A 138 8.91 -20.33 14.88
C VAL A 138 8.22 -18.98 15.10
N VAL A 139 8.97 -17.89 15.01
CA VAL A 139 8.43 -16.54 14.89
C VAL A 139 8.60 -16.08 13.44
N VAL A 140 7.50 -15.65 12.83
CA VAL A 140 7.50 -15.07 11.47
C VAL A 140 7.27 -13.58 11.56
N VAL A 141 8.15 -12.79 10.97
CA VAL A 141 8.07 -11.31 10.95
C VAL A 141 7.56 -10.82 9.62
N GLY A 142 6.35 -10.28 9.61
CA GLY A 142 5.65 -9.77 8.43
C GLY A 142 4.60 -10.75 7.91
N ALA A 143 3.34 -10.28 7.79
CA ALA A 143 2.20 -11.06 7.32
C ALA A 143 1.83 -10.74 5.86
N GLY A 144 2.82 -10.47 5.02
CA GLY A 144 2.70 -10.45 3.55
C GLY A 144 2.61 -11.87 2.97
N GLY A 145 2.61 -11.98 1.64
CA GLY A 145 2.50 -13.28 0.95
C GLY A 145 3.56 -14.30 1.38
N ALA A 146 4.81 -13.88 1.55
CA ALA A 146 5.90 -14.75 1.99
C ALA A 146 5.70 -15.23 3.43
N GLY A 147 5.36 -14.29 4.35
CA GLY A 147 5.23 -14.63 5.77
C GLY A 147 4.02 -15.51 6.07
N ILE A 148 2.87 -15.21 5.49
CA ILE A 148 1.67 -16.04 5.71
C ILE A 148 1.87 -17.46 5.11
N SER A 149 2.56 -17.58 3.96
CA SER A 149 2.90 -18.89 3.39
C SER A 149 3.84 -19.67 4.27
N ALA A 150 4.89 -19.01 4.80
CA ALA A 150 5.84 -19.62 5.71
C ALA A 150 5.16 -20.06 7.01
N ALA A 151 4.28 -19.23 7.57
CA ALA A 151 3.54 -19.54 8.79
C ALA A 151 2.61 -20.75 8.61
N VAL A 152 1.79 -20.76 7.53
CA VAL A 152 0.93 -21.92 7.21
C VAL A 152 1.76 -23.18 7.00
N ARG A 153 2.90 -23.08 6.29
CA ARG A 153 3.74 -24.23 6.06
C ARG A 153 4.37 -24.77 7.34
N ALA A 154 4.84 -23.91 8.22
CA ALA A 154 5.40 -24.31 9.50
C ALA A 154 4.36 -25.00 10.40
N GLU A 155 3.14 -24.45 10.50
CA GLU A 155 2.02 -25.11 11.21
C GLU A 155 1.67 -26.47 10.60
N THR A 156 1.63 -26.57 9.26
CA THR A 156 1.39 -27.86 8.56
C THR A 156 2.45 -28.92 8.93
N LEU A 157 3.65 -28.50 9.32
CA LEU A 157 4.75 -29.37 9.77
C LEU A 157 4.75 -29.59 11.29
N GLY A 158 3.73 -29.12 12.02
CA GLY A 158 3.55 -29.31 13.44
C GLY A 158 4.30 -28.32 14.35
N ALA A 159 4.85 -27.25 13.78
CA ALA A 159 5.49 -26.20 14.59
C ALA A 159 4.43 -25.23 15.15
N LYS A 160 4.60 -24.79 16.41
CA LYS A 160 3.84 -23.66 16.95
C LYS A 160 4.39 -22.35 16.39
N VAL A 161 3.54 -21.55 15.74
CA VAL A 161 3.96 -20.33 15.06
C VAL A 161 3.31 -19.09 15.66
N ILE A 162 4.12 -18.05 15.88
CA ILE A 162 3.65 -16.69 16.11
C ILE A 162 4.02 -15.87 14.86
N LEU A 163 3.01 -15.30 14.19
CA LEU A 163 3.15 -14.40 13.07
C LEU A 163 2.85 -12.97 13.52
N ILE A 164 3.83 -12.08 13.40
CA ILE A 164 3.68 -10.67 13.76
C ILE A 164 3.63 -9.78 12.51
N GLU A 165 2.80 -8.75 12.57
CA GLU A 165 2.64 -7.76 11.50
C GLU A 165 2.54 -6.37 12.11
N LYS A 166 3.34 -5.42 11.60
CA LYS A 166 3.33 -4.04 12.10
C LYS A 166 2.08 -3.24 11.70
N MET A 167 1.40 -3.70 10.67
CA MET A 167 0.18 -3.08 10.16
C MET A 167 -1.05 -3.63 10.89
N PRO A 168 -2.17 -2.88 10.91
CA PRO A 168 -3.45 -3.37 11.44
C PRO A 168 -4.13 -4.41 10.53
N VAL A 169 -3.55 -4.70 9.38
CA VAL A 169 -4.03 -5.67 8.39
C VAL A 169 -2.87 -6.50 7.86
N ILE A 170 -3.15 -7.72 7.45
CA ILE A 170 -2.18 -8.55 6.73
C ILE A 170 -2.09 -8.12 5.25
N GLY A 171 -1.03 -8.54 4.56
CA GLY A 171 -0.99 -8.49 3.10
C GLY A 171 0.28 -7.91 2.51
N GLY A 172 0.82 -6.84 3.09
CA GLY A 172 2.00 -6.19 2.54
C GLY A 172 1.85 -5.88 1.03
N ALA A 173 2.95 -5.82 0.30
CA ALA A 173 2.93 -5.57 -1.15
C ALA A 173 2.15 -6.64 -1.95
N THR A 174 1.97 -7.84 -1.38
CA THR A 174 1.16 -8.89 -2.01
C THR A 174 -0.29 -8.45 -2.19
N ALA A 175 -0.86 -7.67 -1.27
CA ALA A 175 -2.23 -7.18 -1.39
C ALA A 175 -2.44 -6.27 -2.63
N LEU A 176 -1.39 -5.63 -3.14
CA LEU A 176 -1.43 -4.83 -4.36
C LEU A 176 -1.37 -5.66 -5.65
N ASN A 177 -0.92 -6.91 -5.56
CA ASN A 177 -0.73 -7.78 -6.71
C ASN A 177 -2.06 -8.28 -7.29
N ALA A 178 -2.09 -8.55 -8.60
CA ALA A 178 -3.25 -9.13 -9.27
C ALA A 178 -3.52 -10.61 -8.88
N GLY A 179 -2.62 -11.25 -8.13
CA GLY A 179 -2.76 -12.64 -7.69
C GLY A 179 -2.11 -13.64 -8.62
N THR A 180 -1.16 -13.21 -9.44
CA THR A 180 -0.45 -14.10 -10.35
C THR A 180 0.75 -14.78 -9.68
N LEU A 181 1.00 -16.02 -10.07
CA LEU A 181 2.09 -16.86 -9.60
C LEU A 181 2.72 -17.59 -10.80
N ILE A 182 3.96 -18.00 -10.67
CA ILE A 182 4.70 -18.76 -11.69
C ILE A 182 4.66 -20.24 -11.33
N ALA A 183 4.33 -21.10 -12.32
CA ALA A 183 4.01 -22.50 -12.12
C ALA A 183 5.03 -23.50 -12.70
N THR A 184 6.26 -23.08 -13.03
CA THR A 184 7.23 -23.98 -13.69
C THR A 184 7.45 -25.27 -12.90
N GLY A 185 7.43 -26.40 -13.62
CA GLY A 185 7.65 -27.72 -13.04
C GLY A 185 6.49 -28.29 -12.20
N SER A 186 5.33 -27.63 -12.13
CA SER A 186 4.19 -28.09 -11.34
C SER A 186 3.35 -29.14 -12.07
N ARG A 187 2.66 -29.98 -11.29
CA ARG A 187 1.59 -30.84 -11.77
C ARG A 187 0.45 -30.01 -12.36
N PHE A 188 0.09 -28.90 -11.69
CA PHE A 188 -0.94 -27.98 -12.16
C PHE A 188 -0.67 -27.44 -13.56
N GLN A 189 0.59 -27.07 -13.85
CA GLN A 189 0.99 -26.59 -15.16
C GLN A 189 0.75 -27.64 -16.26
N ARG A 190 1.07 -28.89 -15.99
CA ARG A 190 0.85 -29.99 -16.95
C ARG A 190 -0.63 -30.34 -17.13
N GLU A 191 -1.38 -30.45 -16.03
CA GLU A 191 -2.77 -30.95 -16.05
C GLU A 191 -3.80 -29.88 -16.40
N ALA A 192 -3.71 -28.68 -15.76
CA ALA A 192 -4.71 -27.63 -15.91
C ALA A 192 -4.36 -26.59 -16.98
N MET A 193 -3.05 -26.35 -17.22
CA MET A 193 -2.59 -25.40 -18.22
C MET A 193 -2.20 -26.08 -19.55
N HIS A 194 -2.13 -27.40 -19.57
CA HIS A 194 -1.69 -28.21 -20.72
C HIS A 194 -0.31 -27.82 -21.28
N GLU A 195 0.55 -27.26 -20.41
CA GLU A 195 1.90 -26.88 -20.76
C GLU A 195 2.87 -28.01 -20.44
N THR A 196 3.41 -28.63 -21.49
CA THR A 196 4.31 -29.80 -21.40
C THR A 196 5.74 -29.52 -21.80
N LYS A 197 6.01 -28.29 -22.34
CA LYS A 197 7.34 -27.92 -22.86
C LYS A 197 8.18 -27.21 -21.82
N ASP A 198 7.56 -26.74 -20.72
CA ASP A 198 8.28 -26.03 -19.69
C ASP A 198 9.07 -26.96 -18.77
N SER A 199 10.16 -26.42 -18.27
CA SER A 199 10.99 -27.08 -17.24
C SER A 199 11.69 -26.06 -16.35
N PRO A 200 12.17 -26.48 -15.17
CA PRO A 200 13.02 -25.62 -14.32
C PRO A 200 14.24 -25.06 -15.05
N GLU A 201 14.85 -25.83 -15.96
CA GLU A 201 16.02 -25.41 -16.74
C GLU A 201 15.63 -24.35 -17.78
N LEU A 202 14.47 -24.49 -18.44
CA LEU A 202 13.96 -23.49 -19.38
C LEU A 202 13.60 -22.18 -18.65
N ALA A 203 12.97 -22.31 -17.48
CA ALA A 203 12.67 -21.15 -16.64
C ALA A 203 13.95 -20.45 -16.14
N THR A 204 14.97 -21.21 -15.76
CA THR A 204 16.29 -20.69 -15.38
C THR A 204 16.93 -19.88 -16.51
N LYS A 205 16.89 -20.40 -17.75
CA LYS A 205 17.42 -19.67 -18.92
C LYS A 205 16.69 -18.35 -19.14
N ASP A 206 15.36 -18.32 -19.01
CA ASP A 206 14.58 -17.09 -19.15
C ASP A 206 14.94 -16.07 -18.07
N ILE A 207 15.06 -16.50 -16.80
CA ILE A 207 15.41 -15.65 -15.67
C ILE A 207 16.81 -15.02 -15.87
N PHE A 208 17.81 -15.82 -16.29
CA PHE A 208 19.14 -15.29 -16.56
C PHE A 208 19.15 -14.32 -17.73
N ARG A 209 18.44 -14.63 -18.81
CA ARG A 209 18.34 -13.76 -19.99
C ARG A 209 17.73 -12.39 -19.60
N VAL A 210 16.60 -12.39 -18.89
CA VAL A 210 15.90 -11.16 -18.48
C VAL A 210 16.71 -10.38 -17.43
N GLY A 211 17.32 -11.09 -16.49
CA GLY A 211 18.17 -10.52 -15.44
C GLY A 211 19.57 -10.12 -15.91
N LYS A 212 19.85 -10.19 -17.24
CA LYS A 212 21.17 -9.82 -17.83
C LYS A 212 22.33 -10.54 -17.11
N ASN A 213 22.12 -11.78 -16.70
CA ASN A 213 23.07 -12.63 -15.95
C ASN A 213 23.56 -12.05 -14.60
N ARG A 214 22.81 -11.12 -14.00
CA ARG A 214 23.10 -10.58 -12.66
C ARG A 214 22.45 -11.34 -11.53
N ASN A 215 21.67 -12.35 -11.86
CA ASN A 215 20.96 -13.19 -10.89
C ASN A 215 21.94 -14.08 -10.12
N ASP A 216 21.66 -14.32 -8.86
CA ASP A 216 22.34 -15.34 -8.07
C ASP A 216 21.93 -16.74 -8.56
N PRO A 217 22.89 -17.57 -9.05
CA PRO A 217 22.55 -18.87 -9.64
C PRO A 217 22.01 -19.86 -8.63
N VAL A 218 22.39 -19.77 -7.37
CA VAL A 218 21.92 -20.67 -6.30
C VAL A 218 20.45 -20.37 -6.00
N LEU A 219 20.10 -19.08 -5.85
CA LEU A 219 18.73 -18.66 -5.59
C LEU A 219 17.82 -18.97 -6.78
N VAL A 220 18.27 -18.70 -8.02
CA VAL A 220 17.48 -19.03 -9.22
C VAL A 220 17.18 -20.51 -9.29
N LYS A 221 18.18 -21.36 -9.08
CA LYS A 221 18.01 -22.82 -9.07
C LYS A 221 17.01 -23.26 -7.99
N GLN A 222 17.15 -22.75 -6.76
CA GLN A 222 16.22 -23.07 -5.69
C GLN A 222 14.78 -22.69 -6.01
N VAL A 223 14.54 -21.53 -6.63
CA VAL A 223 13.20 -21.09 -7.01
C VAL A 223 12.65 -21.98 -8.13
N THR A 224 13.37 -22.16 -9.22
CA THR A 224 12.87 -22.88 -10.40
C THR A 224 12.62 -24.36 -10.13
N GLU A 225 13.45 -25.03 -9.32
CA GLU A 225 13.28 -26.43 -8.97
C GLU A 225 12.17 -26.68 -7.93
N ARG A 226 11.82 -25.68 -7.10
CA ARG A 226 10.90 -25.86 -5.97
C ARG A 226 9.53 -25.22 -6.15
N VAL A 227 9.41 -24.19 -6.99
CA VAL A 227 8.15 -23.44 -7.13
C VAL A 227 7.01 -24.32 -7.61
N GLY A 228 7.28 -25.33 -8.44
CA GLY A 228 6.27 -26.29 -8.89
C GLY A 228 5.59 -27.03 -7.75
N GLY A 229 6.39 -27.52 -6.80
CA GLY A 229 5.86 -28.17 -5.59
C GLY A 229 5.10 -27.23 -4.68
N VAL A 230 5.48 -25.94 -4.63
CA VAL A 230 4.73 -24.92 -3.89
C VAL A 230 3.37 -24.67 -4.54
N VAL A 231 3.31 -24.57 -5.87
CA VAL A 231 2.05 -24.43 -6.60
C VAL A 231 1.13 -25.60 -6.33
N ASP A 232 1.66 -26.82 -6.42
CA ASP A 232 0.88 -28.05 -6.20
C ASP A 232 0.35 -28.11 -4.76
N TRP A 233 1.16 -27.74 -3.78
CA TRP A 233 0.73 -27.62 -2.38
C TRP A 233 -0.40 -26.59 -2.21
N LEU A 234 -0.29 -25.41 -2.81
CA LEU A 234 -1.33 -24.38 -2.73
C LEU A 234 -2.64 -24.86 -3.37
N VAL A 235 -2.56 -25.47 -4.55
CA VAL A 235 -3.75 -25.87 -5.33
C VAL A 235 -4.37 -27.15 -4.80
N TYR A 236 -3.57 -28.20 -4.64
CA TYR A 236 -4.10 -29.52 -4.37
C TYR A 236 -4.23 -29.83 -2.88
N ASP A 237 -3.32 -29.36 -2.04
CA ASP A 237 -3.40 -29.62 -0.59
C ASP A 237 -4.23 -28.54 0.13
N LEU A 238 -3.91 -27.27 -0.11
CA LEU A 238 -4.60 -26.15 0.54
C LEU A 238 -5.89 -25.71 -0.16
N LYS A 239 -6.18 -26.23 -1.36
CA LYS A 239 -7.39 -25.87 -2.14
C LYS A 239 -7.54 -24.38 -2.38
N ILE A 240 -6.44 -23.68 -2.60
CA ILE A 240 -6.49 -22.28 -3.02
C ILE A 240 -6.96 -22.23 -4.48
N PRO A 241 -7.98 -21.42 -4.85
CA PRO A 241 -8.62 -21.45 -6.15
C PRO A 241 -7.78 -20.72 -7.21
N TYR A 242 -6.67 -21.35 -7.61
CA TYR A 242 -5.87 -20.91 -8.74
C TYR A 242 -6.40 -21.50 -10.04
N GLY A 243 -6.30 -20.70 -11.10
CA GLY A 243 -6.60 -21.12 -12.48
C GLY A 243 -5.53 -20.63 -13.45
N PRO A 244 -5.48 -21.16 -14.68
CA PRO A 244 -4.60 -20.66 -15.74
C PRO A 244 -4.84 -19.17 -15.97
N ALA A 245 -3.76 -18.36 -16.07
CA ALA A 245 -3.90 -16.96 -16.47
C ALA A 245 -4.11 -16.87 -18.00
N ALA A 246 -4.87 -15.87 -18.42
CA ALA A 246 -5.27 -15.70 -19.81
C ALA A 246 -4.12 -15.34 -20.77
N THR A 247 -2.99 -14.87 -20.26
CA THR A 247 -1.87 -14.35 -21.07
C THR A 247 -0.53 -14.86 -20.58
N GLN A 248 0.32 -15.23 -21.52
CA GLN A 248 1.74 -15.50 -21.29
C GLN A 248 2.51 -14.17 -21.32
N TYR A 249 3.45 -13.98 -20.40
CA TYR A 249 4.36 -12.83 -20.44
C TYR A 249 5.33 -12.93 -21.64
N PRO A 250 5.62 -11.82 -22.34
CA PRO A 250 6.53 -11.81 -23.49
C PRO A 250 7.93 -12.35 -23.19
N ASP A 251 8.38 -12.20 -21.95
CA ASP A 251 9.71 -12.63 -21.51
C ASP A 251 9.80 -14.12 -21.13
N HIS A 252 8.68 -14.85 -21.20
CA HIS A 252 8.62 -16.27 -20.85
C HIS A 252 8.59 -17.14 -22.12
N SER A 253 9.46 -18.15 -22.20
CA SER A 253 9.50 -19.12 -23.29
C SER A 253 8.37 -20.16 -23.22
N ALA A 254 7.65 -20.25 -22.08
CA ALA A 254 6.55 -21.18 -21.87
C ALA A 254 5.43 -20.50 -21.07
N ASN A 255 4.23 -21.09 -21.08
CA ASN A 255 3.10 -20.60 -20.28
C ASN A 255 3.27 -21.04 -18.82
N ARG A 256 3.66 -20.10 -17.94
CA ARG A 256 3.92 -20.35 -16.51
C ARG A 256 2.95 -19.66 -15.58
N GLN A 257 2.08 -18.80 -16.12
CA GLN A 257 1.30 -17.91 -15.29
C GLN A 257 -0.03 -18.52 -14.88
N LEU A 258 -0.28 -18.57 -13.58
CA LEU A 258 -1.58 -18.88 -13.02
C LEU A 258 -2.04 -17.70 -12.16
N GLY A 259 -3.35 -17.54 -12.03
CA GLY A 259 -3.97 -16.47 -11.26
C GLY A 259 -4.93 -17.01 -10.21
N VAL A 260 -4.95 -16.41 -9.02
CA VAL A 260 -5.92 -16.77 -7.99
C VAL A 260 -7.25 -16.03 -8.22
N GLN A 261 -8.35 -16.76 -8.10
CA GLN A 261 -9.69 -16.18 -8.18
C GLN A 261 -9.88 -15.15 -7.04
N GLY A 262 -10.37 -13.96 -7.36
CA GLY A 262 -10.55 -12.88 -6.39
C GLY A 262 -9.26 -12.13 -6.03
N ARG A 263 -8.20 -12.26 -6.83
CA ARG A 263 -6.90 -11.59 -6.68
C ARG A 263 -6.15 -12.04 -5.41
N SER A 264 -4.98 -11.46 -5.18
CA SER A 264 -4.13 -11.80 -4.02
C SER A 264 -4.75 -11.51 -2.66
N VAL A 265 -5.71 -10.58 -2.57
CA VAL A 265 -6.44 -10.33 -1.32
C VAL A 265 -7.23 -11.58 -0.90
N ASN A 266 -7.85 -12.28 -1.86
CA ASN A 266 -8.53 -13.54 -1.56
C ASN A 266 -7.54 -14.63 -1.10
N TYR A 267 -6.40 -14.77 -1.79
CA TYR A 267 -5.33 -15.67 -1.36
C TYR A 267 -4.91 -15.40 0.09
N LEU A 268 -4.63 -14.13 0.43
CA LEU A 268 -4.21 -13.74 1.78
C LEU A 268 -5.26 -14.08 2.84
N ASN A 269 -6.54 -13.83 2.55
CA ASN A 269 -7.63 -14.14 3.48
C ASN A 269 -7.81 -15.64 3.68
N LEU A 270 -7.71 -16.44 2.61
CA LEU A 270 -7.76 -17.91 2.70
C LEU A 270 -6.59 -18.45 3.51
N MET A 271 -5.38 -17.97 3.25
CA MET A 271 -4.19 -18.38 4.00
C MET A 271 -4.26 -17.98 5.46
N LYS A 272 -4.76 -16.77 5.77
CA LYS A 272 -4.99 -16.34 7.16
C LYS A 272 -5.99 -17.26 7.87
N GLY A 273 -7.12 -17.57 7.21
CA GLY A 273 -8.09 -18.51 7.77
C GLY A 273 -7.44 -19.84 8.14
N LYS A 274 -6.73 -20.45 7.20
CA LYS A 274 -6.01 -21.71 7.44
C LYS A 274 -4.99 -21.62 8.56
N PHE A 275 -4.23 -20.55 8.65
CA PHE A 275 -3.26 -20.33 9.72
C PHE A 275 -3.93 -20.30 11.10
N LEU A 276 -5.04 -19.57 11.23
CA LEU A 276 -5.78 -19.46 12.48
C LEU A 276 -6.51 -20.77 12.84
N ASP A 277 -7.06 -21.48 11.86
CA ASP A 277 -7.74 -22.76 12.03
C ASP A 277 -6.78 -23.86 12.53
N MET A 278 -5.48 -23.78 12.18
CA MET A 278 -4.43 -24.67 12.69
C MET A 278 -3.91 -24.29 14.09
N GLY A 279 -4.40 -23.19 14.66
CA GLY A 279 -3.99 -22.71 15.99
C GLY A 279 -2.84 -21.70 15.97
N GLY A 280 -2.44 -21.23 14.81
CA GLY A 280 -1.42 -20.21 14.65
C GLY A 280 -1.81 -18.88 15.31
N LYS A 281 -0.86 -18.21 15.94
CA LYS A 281 -1.08 -16.92 16.61
C LYS A 281 -0.68 -15.76 15.72
N LEU A 282 -1.65 -14.90 15.36
CA LEU A 282 -1.43 -13.66 14.60
C LEU A 282 -1.47 -12.44 15.54
N MET A 283 -0.41 -11.64 15.54
CA MET A 283 -0.32 -10.38 16.27
C MET A 283 -0.16 -9.23 15.29
N LEU A 284 -1.24 -8.49 15.05
CA LEU A 284 -1.25 -7.28 14.24
C LEU A 284 -0.76 -6.08 15.06
N GLU A 285 -0.47 -4.97 14.37
CA GLU A 285 0.04 -3.73 14.97
C GLU A 285 1.24 -3.98 15.90
N THR A 286 2.04 -5.02 15.59
CA THR A 286 3.19 -5.48 16.36
C THR A 286 4.44 -5.38 15.49
N ARG A 287 5.23 -4.32 15.70
CA ARG A 287 6.42 -4.02 14.89
C ARG A 287 7.65 -4.66 15.50
N ALA A 288 8.31 -5.55 14.75
CA ALA A 288 9.63 -6.05 15.10
C ALA A 288 10.67 -4.94 15.05
N GLU A 289 11.52 -4.85 16.07
CA GLU A 289 12.57 -3.83 16.20
C GLU A 289 13.97 -4.44 16.30
N GLU A 290 14.09 -5.66 16.84
CA GLU A 290 15.37 -6.29 17.10
C GLU A 290 15.29 -7.82 17.02
N LEU A 291 16.37 -8.44 16.50
CA LEU A 291 16.58 -9.89 16.60
C LEU A 291 17.33 -10.22 17.88
N LEU A 292 16.72 -11.01 18.75
CA LEU A 292 17.33 -11.45 20.01
C LEU A 292 18.33 -12.56 19.76
N ARG A 293 19.51 -12.48 20.41
CA ARG A 293 20.56 -13.49 20.32
C ARG A 293 20.90 -14.07 21.68
N ASP A 294 21.33 -15.34 21.68
CA ASP A 294 21.94 -15.97 22.85
C ASP A 294 23.45 -15.62 22.96
N ASP A 295 24.09 -16.10 24.00
CA ASP A 295 25.52 -15.87 24.28
C ASP A 295 26.44 -16.47 23.19
N ALA A 296 25.94 -17.42 22.40
CA ALA A 296 26.64 -18.01 21.26
C ALA A 296 26.39 -17.20 19.95
N GLY A 297 25.65 -16.10 20.04
CA GLY A 297 25.32 -15.23 18.87
C GLY A 297 24.19 -15.74 17.99
N ARG A 298 23.53 -16.86 18.33
CA ARG A 298 22.41 -17.41 17.55
C ARG A 298 21.16 -16.60 17.78
N VAL A 299 20.37 -16.40 16.73
CA VAL A 299 19.06 -15.76 16.83
C VAL A 299 18.09 -16.70 17.57
N VAL A 300 17.53 -16.23 18.67
CA VAL A 300 16.62 -16.97 19.55
C VAL A 300 15.26 -16.28 19.75
N GLY A 301 14.97 -15.25 18.97
CA GLY A 301 13.69 -14.55 19.05
C GLY A 301 13.70 -13.16 18.46
N VAL A 302 12.65 -12.44 18.77
CA VAL A 302 12.37 -11.09 18.27
C VAL A 302 11.89 -10.21 19.41
N ARG A 303 12.41 -8.97 19.50
CA ARG A 303 11.80 -7.90 20.30
C ARG A 303 10.97 -7.02 19.38
N ALA A 304 9.74 -6.74 19.80
CA ALA A 304 8.77 -5.95 19.06
C ALA A 304 8.08 -4.94 19.98
N LYS A 305 7.37 -3.99 19.36
CA LYS A 305 6.42 -3.09 20.05
C LYS A 305 5.04 -3.24 19.45
N ASP A 306 4.04 -3.26 20.34
CA ASP A 306 2.63 -3.22 19.92
C ASP A 306 2.09 -1.77 19.84
N ALA A 307 0.85 -1.62 19.35
CA ALA A 307 0.18 -0.32 19.20
C ALA A 307 0.00 0.43 20.54
N GLN A 308 -0.04 -0.28 21.66
CA GLN A 308 -0.17 0.28 23.00
C GLN A 308 1.19 0.78 23.55
N GLY A 309 2.28 0.46 22.85
CA GLY A 309 3.65 0.78 23.23
C GLY A 309 4.27 -0.26 24.18
N ASN A 310 3.62 -1.41 24.36
CA ASN A 310 4.19 -2.50 25.15
C ASN A 310 5.41 -3.08 24.40
N THR A 311 6.42 -3.51 25.18
CA THR A 311 7.51 -4.32 24.66
C THR A 311 7.05 -5.78 24.59
N VAL A 312 7.18 -6.38 23.41
CA VAL A 312 6.83 -7.79 23.15
C VAL A 312 8.11 -8.56 22.87
N GLU A 313 8.47 -9.49 23.73
CA GLU A 313 9.60 -10.40 23.54
C GLU A 313 9.08 -11.80 23.16
N LEU A 314 9.40 -12.21 21.93
CA LEU A 314 9.02 -13.50 21.39
C LEU A 314 10.26 -14.39 21.29
N THR A 315 10.33 -15.45 22.10
CA THR A 315 11.43 -16.42 22.03
C THR A 315 11.04 -17.59 21.12
N SER A 316 11.98 -18.07 20.31
CA SER A 316 11.75 -19.16 19.37
C SER A 316 13.02 -19.91 19.01
N LYS A 317 12.86 -21.12 18.45
CA LYS A 317 13.97 -21.90 17.88
C LYS A 317 14.45 -21.34 16.55
N SER A 318 13.57 -20.65 15.80
CA SER A 318 13.86 -20.05 14.50
C SER A 318 13.04 -18.79 14.28
N VAL A 319 13.62 -17.83 13.56
CA VAL A 319 12.95 -16.60 13.11
C VAL A 319 12.96 -16.56 11.58
N ILE A 320 11.81 -16.29 10.97
CA ILE A 320 11.67 -16.08 9.52
C ILE A 320 11.41 -14.59 9.30
N LEU A 321 12.35 -13.92 8.61
CA LEU A 321 12.16 -12.53 8.19
C LEU A 321 11.43 -12.48 6.84
N ALA A 322 10.18 -11.99 6.86
CA ALA A 322 9.33 -11.79 5.70
C ALA A 322 8.77 -10.36 5.66
N SER A 323 9.55 -9.41 6.13
CA SER A 323 9.16 -8.02 6.46
C SER A 323 9.03 -7.10 5.24
N GLY A 324 9.15 -7.61 4.01
CA GLY A 324 9.05 -6.83 2.78
C GLY A 324 10.32 -6.03 2.46
N GLY A 325 10.15 -5.03 1.61
CA GLY A 325 11.24 -4.23 1.07
C GLY A 325 11.54 -2.93 1.84
N TYR A 326 12.26 -2.03 1.15
CA TYR A 326 12.70 -0.73 1.68
C TYR A 326 12.39 0.45 0.73
N GLY A 327 11.54 0.24 -0.29
CA GLY A 327 11.29 1.20 -1.36
C GLY A 327 10.72 2.55 -0.88
N ALA A 328 10.07 2.59 0.28
CA ALA A 328 9.58 3.83 0.87
C ALA A 328 10.68 4.70 1.53
N VAL A 329 11.89 4.15 1.73
CA VAL A 329 13.00 4.86 2.38
C VAL A 329 14.02 5.29 1.34
N LYS A 330 13.89 6.51 0.83
CA LYS A 330 14.74 7.05 -0.24
C LYS A 330 16.24 6.97 0.05
N SER A 331 16.64 7.09 1.33
CA SER A 331 18.05 6.97 1.73
C SER A 331 18.63 5.55 1.61
N MET A 332 17.80 4.53 1.45
CA MET A 332 18.22 3.15 1.19
C MET A 332 18.28 2.82 -0.30
N LEU A 333 17.77 3.69 -1.16
CA LEU A 333 17.81 3.53 -2.61
C LEU A 333 19.12 4.10 -3.18
N PRO A 334 19.59 3.62 -4.35
CA PRO A 334 20.63 4.26 -5.10
C PRO A 334 20.30 5.73 -5.34
N LYS A 335 21.33 6.60 -5.26
CA LYS A 335 21.14 8.07 -5.34
C LYS A 335 20.39 8.48 -6.61
N GLU A 336 20.66 7.82 -7.72
CA GLU A 336 20.05 8.05 -9.03
C GLU A 336 18.56 7.75 -9.02
N MET A 337 18.12 6.85 -8.13
CA MET A 337 16.72 6.41 -8.01
C MET A 337 15.90 7.25 -7.02
N SER A 338 16.55 8.10 -6.23
CA SER A 338 15.86 8.91 -5.19
C SER A 338 14.83 9.90 -5.73
N ASN A 339 14.95 10.29 -7.01
CA ASN A 339 14.05 11.23 -7.68
C ASN A 339 12.83 10.58 -8.33
N TYR A 340 12.80 9.24 -8.39
CA TYR A 340 11.64 8.54 -8.94
C TYR A 340 10.52 8.41 -7.89
N VAL A 341 9.28 8.37 -8.38
CA VAL A 341 8.12 8.20 -7.52
C VAL A 341 7.98 6.74 -7.13
N PHE A 342 7.96 6.49 -5.82
CA PHE A 342 7.67 5.16 -5.29
C PHE A 342 6.15 4.97 -5.21
N TYR A 343 5.64 3.91 -5.83
CA TYR A 343 4.21 3.58 -5.81
C TYR A 343 3.88 2.26 -5.09
N GLY A 344 4.86 1.70 -4.36
CA GLY A 344 4.64 0.62 -3.40
C GLY A 344 3.98 1.10 -2.12
N LEU A 345 4.14 0.33 -1.06
CA LEU A 345 3.57 0.64 0.25
C LEU A 345 4.48 1.53 1.09
N ASP A 346 3.93 2.56 1.71
CA ASP A 346 4.68 3.40 2.67
C ASP A 346 5.20 2.61 3.88
N SER A 347 4.66 1.40 4.10
CA SER A 347 5.12 0.47 5.12
C SER A 347 6.39 -0.31 4.72
N GLU A 348 6.88 -0.21 3.49
CA GLU A 348 8.14 -0.83 3.06
C GLU A 348 9.35 -0.03 3.53
N THR A 349 9.60 -0.07 4.83
CA THR A 349 10.58 0.78 5.52
C THR A 349 11.91 0.10 5.81
N GLY A 350 12.16 -1.12 5.31
CA GLY A 350 13.45 -1.81 5.45
C GLY A 350 13.74 -2.34 6.86
N ASP A 351 12.71 -2.62 7.65
CA ASP A 351 12.89 -3.06 9.04
C ASP A 351 13.69 -4.34 9.14
N GLY A 352 13.41 -5.35 8.28
CA GLY A 352 14.15 -6.61 8.25
C GLY A 352 15.63 -6.42 7.85
N TYR A 353 15.89 -5.54 6.88
CA TYR A 353 17.27 -5.21 6.49
C TYR A 353 18.05 -4.64 7.68
N ARG A 354 17.46 -3.65 8.38
CA ARG A 354 18.13 -3.06 9.55
C ARG A 354 18.37 -4.05 10.66
N MET A 355 17.38 -4.89 10.99
CA MET A 355 17.53 -5.91 12.01
C MET A 355 18.60 -6.95 11.66
N ALA A 356 18.62 -7.41 10.40
CA ALA A 356 19.59 -8.42 9.96
C ALA A 356 21.03 -7.85 9.90
N THR A 357 21.21 -6.67 9.33
CA THR A 357 22.53 -6.02 9.23
C THR A 357 23.07 -5.62 10.60
N ALA A 358 22.21 -5.26 11.55
CA ALA A 358 22.62 -4.95 12.93
C ALA A 358 23.25 -6.14 13.65
N ILE A 359 22.98 -7.38 13.22
CA ILE A 359 23.58 -8.60 13.76
C ILE A 359 24.65 -9.21 12.84
N GLY A 360 25.06 -8.50 11.79
CA GLY A 360 26.17 -8.90 10.92
C GLY A 360 25.76 -9.60 9.62
N ALA A 361 24.50 -9.58 9.21
CA ALA A 361 24.10 -10.06 7.89
C ALA A 361 24.69 -9.16 6.81
N ASP A 362 25.16 -9.76 5.73
CA ASP A 362 25.64 -9.06 4.55
C ASP A 362 24.49 -8.72 3.59
N THR A 363 24.75 -7.83 2.63
CA THR A 363 23.78 -7.39 1.62
C THR A 363 24.34 -7.52 0.23
N ILE A 364 23.50 -7.91 -0.73
CA ILE A 364 23.87 -8.03 -2.15
C ILE A 364 22.86 -7.26 -3.01
N ASN A 365 23.31 -6.83 -4.20
CA ASN A 365 22.45 -6.18 -5.21
C ASN A 365 21.68 -4.93 -4.71
N MET A 366 22.24 -4.21 -3.73
CA MET A 366 21.61 -2.98 -3.21
C MET A 366 21.60 -1.84 -4.24
N ASP A 367 22.33 -1.98 -5.34
CA ASP A 367 22.33 -1.09 -6.50
C ASP A 367 21.17 -1.37 -7.47
N LEU A 368 20.42 -2.45 -7.28
CA LEU A 368 19.29 -2.83 -8.14
C LEU A 368 17.95 -2.37 -7.58
N VAL A 369 17.18 -1.71 -8.42
CA VAL A 369 15.82 -1.27 -8.12
C VAL A 369 14.90 -1.71 -9.25
N LYS A 370 13.78 -2.33 -8.91
CA LYS A 370 12.76 -2.64 -9.91
C LYS A 370 11.98 -1.38 -10.25
N MET A 371 12.05 -1.01 -11.51
CA MET A 371 11.28 0.12 -12.07
C MET A 371 10.16 -0.39 -12.97
N TYR A 372 9.10 0.40 -13.08
CA TYR A 372 7.97 0.15 -13.96
C TYR A 372 7.71 1.35 -14.85
N PRO A 373 7.37 1.15 -16.13
CA PRO A 373 7.07 2.24 -17.06
C PRO A 373 5.66 2.84 -16.85
N GLN A 374 4.97 2.43 -15.81
CA GLN A 374 3.55 2.68 -15.61
C GLN A 374 3.32 3.13 -14.18
N GLY A 375 3.17 4.40 -14.00
CA GLY A 375 2.85 4.99 -12.70
C GLY A 375 2.26 6.37 -12.90
N VAL A 376 1.33 6.73 -12.03
CA VAL A 376 0.69 8.05 -12.00
C VAL A 376 0.94 8.64 -10.63
N GLU A 377 1.51 9.83 -10.58
CA GLU A 377 1.65 10.56 -9.32
C GLU A 377 0.29 11.17 -8.94
N THR A 378 -0.30 10.67 -7.85
CA THR A 378 -1.63 11.09 -7.39
C THR A 378 -1.58 12.22 -6.37
N VAL A 379 -0.53 12.24 -5.56
CA VAL A 379 -0.14 13.37 -4.69
C VAL A 379 1.38 13.53 -4.77
N PRO A 380 1.95 14.71 -4.52
CA PRO A 380 3.38 14.92 -4.63
C PRO A 380 4.20 13.87 -3.86
N GLY A 381 5.08 13.17 -4.58
CA GLY A 381 5.94 12.11 -4.02
C GLY A 381 5.29 10.74 -3.89
N HIS A 382 3.99 10.58 -4.17
CA HIS A 382 3.28 9.31 -4.06
C HIS A 382 2.63 8.90 -5.38
N GLY A 383 2.93 7.70 -5.82
CA GLY A 383 2.45 7.15 -7.07
C GLY A 383 1.45 6.02 -6.90
N LEU A 384 0.74 5.75 -7.97
CA LEU A 384 -0.18 4.64 -8.13
C LEU A 384 0.07 3.96 -9.47
N ALA A 385 0.09 2.63 -9.50
CA ALA A 385 0.15 1.84 -10.74
C ALA A 385 -1.25 1.73 -11.39
N ALA A 386 -1.90 2.87 -11.63
CA ALA A 386 -3.29 2.93 -12.10
C ALA A 386 -3.51 2.26 -13.47
N THR A 387 -2.45 2.17 -14.26
CA THR A 387 -2.52 1.67 -15.65
C THR A 387 -2.08 0.20 -15.78
N ALA A 388 -1.54 -0.41 -14.71
CA ALA A 388 -0.88 -1.71 -14.81
C ALA A 388 -1.80 -2.84 -15.28
N SER A 389 -3.01 -2.95 -14.74
CA SER A 389 -3.93 -4.05 -15.07
C SER A 389 -4.67 -3.86 -16.40
N SER A 390 -4.77 -2.63 -16.90
CA SER A 390 -5.39 -2.32 -18.19
C SER A 390 -4.41 -2.16 -19.34
N THR A 391 -3.11 -2.32 -19.08
CA THR A 391 -2.06 -2.15 -20.10
C THR A 391 -2.26 -3.06 -21.30
N ASP A 392 -2.67 -4.32 -21.09
CA ASP A 392 -2.95 -5.23 -22.18
C ASP A 392 -4.12 -4.77 -23.04
N THR A 393 -5.16 -4.23 -22.42
CA THR A 393 -6.29 -3.65 -23.14
C THR A 393 -5.85 -2.43 -23.95
N MET A 394 -5.09 -1.53 -23.36
CA MET A 394 -4.53 -0.37 -24.09
C MET A 394 -3.67 -0.79 -25.29
N LYS A 395 -2.78 -1.77 -25.10
CA LYS A 395 -1.92 -2.31 -26.15
C LYS A 395 -2.73 -2.95 -27.30
N LYS A 396 -3.79 -3.67 -26.96
CA LYS A 396 -4.68 -4.32 -27.97
C LYS A 396 -5.54 -3.31 -28.70
N SER A 397 -5.93 -2.25 -28.06
CA SER A 397 -6.80 -1.20 -28.62
C SER A 397 -6.07 -0.17 -29.49
N GLY A 398 -4.73 -0.25 -29.61
CA GLY A 398 -3.96 0.66 -30.47
C GLY A 398 -3.46 1.94 -29.76
N ALA A 399 -3.46 2.00 -28.44
CA ALA A 399 -2.83 3.09 -27.70
C ALA A 399 -1.32 3.14 -27.99
N ILE A 400 -0.76 4.35 -28.07
CA ILE A 400 0.68 4.57 -28.30
C ILE A 400 1.31 5.38 -27.17
N TYR A 401 2.62 5.16 -26.95
CA TYR A 401 3.40 5.94 -26.00
C TYR A 401 4.17 7.04 -26.72
N VAL A 402 3.96 8.27 -26.29
CA VAL A 402 4.67 9.44 -26.82
C VAL A 402 5.44 10.15 -25.69
N ASN A 403 6.58 10.73 -26.04
CA ASN A 403 7.36 11.53 -25.11
C ASN A 403 6.87 13.00 -25.05
N ARG A 404 7.58 13.86 -24.31
CA ARG A 404 7.23 15.29 -24.19
C ARG A 404 7.26 16.06 -25.50
N ASP A 405 8.01 15.56 -26.49
CA ASP A 405 8.12 16.17 -27.83
C ASP A 405 7.01 15.69 -28.78
N GLY A 406 6.09 14.86 -28.29
CA GLY A 406 5.00 14.29 -29.09
C GLY A 406 5.45 13.15 -30.00
N ARG A 407 6.65 12.57 -29.79
CA ARG A 407 7.18 11.49 -30.61
C ARG A 407 6.92 10.14 -29.96
N ARG A 408 6.38 9.19 -30.76
CA ARG A 408 6.35 7.78 -30.37
C ARG A 408 7.78 7.26 -30.27
N TYR A 409 8.12 6.57 -29.19
CA TYR A 409 9.51 6.23 -28.89
C TYR A 409 9.75 4.73 -28.63
N VAL A 410 8.70 3.93 -28.53
CA VAL A 410 8.80 2.51 -28.21
C VAL A 410 7.67 1.70 -28.86
N ASN A 411 7.89 0.41 -29.03
CA ASN A 411 6.84 -0.55 -29.32
C ASN A 411 6.08 -0.86 -28.00
N GLU A 412 4.81 -0.54 -27.92
CA GLU A 412 3.97 -0.71 -26.72
C GLU A 412 3.81 -2.17 -26.31
N ARG A 413 4.10 -3.11 -27.21
CA ARG A 413 4.09 -4.56 -26.96
C ARG A 413 5.45 -5.11 -26.54
N ALA A 414 6.46 -4.25 -26.41
CA ALA A 414 7.77 -4.64 -25.91
C ALA A 414 7.68 -5.19 -24.47
N SER A 415 8.74 -5.84 -24.03
CA SER A 415 8.87 -6.31 -22.65
C SER A 415 8.79 -5.17 -21.63
N LEU A 416 8.41 -5.47 -20.40
CA LEU A 416 8.38 -4.46 -19.34
C LEU A 416 9.77 -3.83 -19.11
N GLY A 417 10.84 -4.60 -19.26
CA GLY A 417 12.22 -4.08 -19.16
C GLY A 417 12.51 -3.06 -20.25
N GLU A 418 12.22 -3.38 -21.51
CA GLU A 418 12.42 -2.48 -22.64
C GLU A 418 11.56 -1.21 -22.54
N LEU A 419 10.28 -1.35 -22.15
CA LEU A 419 9.41 -0.21 -21.91
C LEU A 419 9.96 0.69 -20.80
N THR A 420 10.51 0.11 -19.74
CA THR A 420 11.12 0.86 -18.64
C THR A 420 12.37 1.59 -19.10
N ASP A 421 13.32 0.88 -19.68
CA ASP A 421 14.62 1.43 -20.12
C ASP A 421 14.40 2.56 -21.14
N THR A 422 13.50 2.36 -22.11
CA THR A 422 13.17 3.38 -23.11
C THR A 422 12.43 4.58 -22.54
N THR A 423 11.52 4.39 -21.55
CA THR A 423 10.82 5.50 -20.89
C THR A 423 11.76 6.32 -20.02
N VAL A 424 12.66 5.67 -19.30
CA VAL A 424 13.69 6.34 -18.48
C VAL A 424 14.62 7.19 -19.36
N ALA A 425 14.89 6.77 -20.60
CA ALA A 425 15.70 7.53 -21.55
C ALA A 425 14.99 8.77 -22.12
N GLN A 426 13.66 8.92 -21.93
CA GLN A 426 12.94 10.07 -22.47
C GLN A 426 13.12 11.34 -21.61
N PRO A 427 12.96 12.55 -22.18
CA PRO A 427 13.03 13.79 -21.45
C PRO A 427 12.05 13.83 -20.26
N GLY A 428 12.59 13.99 -19.06
CA GLY A 428 11.82 14.02 -17.81
C GLY A 428 11.27 12.68 -17.36
N HIS A 429 11.70 11.56 -17.99
CA HIS A 429 11.29 10.19 -17.62
C HIS A 429 9.76 10.00 -17.61
N ILE A 430 9.07 10.67 -18.53
CA ILE A 430 7.61 10.69 -18.63
C ILE A 430 7.17 10.18 -20.00
N ALA A 431 6.13 9.34 -19.98
CA ALA A 431 5.37 8.96 -21.17
C ALA A 431 3.95 9.50 -21.09
N TYR A 432 3.42 9.88 -22.24
CA TYR A 432 1.99 10.14 -22.42
C TYR A 432 1.39 8.96 -23.19
N ILE A 433 0.22 8.52 -22.77
CA ILE A 433 -0.53 7.49 -23.47
C ILE A 433 -1.57 8.20 -24.34
N VAL A 434 -1.47 8.03 -25.65
CA VAL A 434 -2.41 8.58 -26.63
C VAL A 434 -3.26 7.43 -27.15
N MET A 435 -4.57 7.60 -27.12
CA MET A 435 -5.53 6.62 -27.61
C MET A 435 -6.73 7.31 -28.25
N ASP A 436 -7.36 6.62 -29.20
CA ASP A 436 -8.61 7.08 -29.80
C ASP A 436 -9.82 6.85 -28.87
N ALA A 437 -10.99 7.30 -29.30
CA ALA A 437 -12.21 7.18 -28.51
C ALA A 437 -12.63 5.71 -28.26
N LYS A 438 -12.33 4.80 -29.19
CA LYS A 438 -12.63 3.37 -29.05
C LYS A 438 -11.73 2.75 -27.98
N ALA A 439 -10.42 2.96 -28.08
CA ALA A 439 -9.44 2.50 -27.10
C ALA A 439 -9.73 3.05 -25.70
N TRP A 440 -10.12 4.32 -25.60
CA TRP A 440 -10.54 4.92 -24.33
C TRP A 440 -11.75 4.20 -23.72
N LYS A 441 -12.78 3.94 -24.51
CA LYS A 441 -14.00 3.25 -24.05
C LYS A 441 -13.67 1.83 -23.52
N GLU A 442 -12.83 1.09 -24.23
CA GLU A 442 -12.40 -0.25 -23.84
C GLU A 442 -11.54 -0.20 -22.55
N TYR A 443 -10.65 0.80 -22.43
CA TYR A 443 -9.84 1.02 -21.25
C TYR A 443 -10.69 1.34 -20.01
N VAL A 444 -11.69 2.22 -20.16
CA VAL A 444 -12.63 2.56 -19.08
C VAL A 444 -13.39 1.31 -18.62
N ALA A 445 -13.98 0.57 -19.58
CA ALA A 445 -14.76 -0.62 -19.29
C ALA A 445 -13.91 -1.66 -18.51
N LYS A 446 -12.68 -1.89 -18.94
CA LYS A 446 -11.76 -2.83 -18.27
C LYS A 446 -11.32 -2.33 -16.90
N SER A 447 -11.11 -1.03 -16.75
CA SER A 447 -10.74 -0.43 -15.46
C SER A 447 -11.85 -0.56 -14.42
N LEU A 448 -13.11 -0.47 -14.83
CA LEU A 448 -14.27 -0.68 -13.98
C LEU A 448 -14.47 -2.16 -13.64
N GLU A 449 -14.34 -3.05 -14.62
CA GLU A 449 -14.41 -4.51 -14.43
C GLU A 449 -13.36 -4.98 -13.42
N ASP A 450 -12.12 -4.51 -13.57
CA ASP A 450 -11.00 -4.85 -12.68
C ASP A 450 -11.07 -4.12 -11.31
N LYS A 451 -12.09 -3.28 -11.10
CA LYS A 451 -12.28 -2.49 -9.88
C LYS A 451 -11.07 -1.61 -9.53
N LEU A 452 -10.36 -1.11 -10.54
CA LEU A 452 -9.26 -0.16 -10.36
C LEU A 452 -9.75 1.21 -9.94
N VAL A 453 -10.92 1.58 -10.43
CA VAL A 453 -11.61 2.83 -10.14
C VAL A 453 -13.09 2.53 -9.89
N PRO A 454 -13.78 3.32 -9.05
CA PRO A 454 -15.21 3.14 -8.80
C PRO A 454 -16.08 3.58 -9.98
N ASP A 455 -15.62 4.58 -10.74
CA ASP A 455 -16.36 5.15 -11.86
C ASP A 455 -15.40 5.87 -12.83
N GLU A 456 -15.89 6.21 -14.02
CA GLU A 456 -15.12 6.94 -15.03
C GLU A 456 -14.67 8.32 -14.55
N THR A 457 -15.43 8.97 -13.68
CA THR A 457 -15.09 10.28 -13.13
C THR A 457 -13.80 10.24 -12.32
N ALA A 458 -13.60 9.17 -11.52
CA ALA A 458 -12.38 8.94 -10.78
C ALA A 458 -11.18 8.76 -11.73
N LEU A 459 -11.34 7.96 -12.80
CA LEU A 459 -10.29 7.78 -13.80
C LEU A 459 -9.94 9.11 -14.50
N MET A 460 -10.95 9.94 -14.83
CA MET A 460 -10.74 11.26 -15.40
C MET A 460 -10.04 12.23 -14.43
N LYS A 461 -10.29 12.13 -13.13
CA LYS A 461 -9.56 12.91 -12.11
C LYS A 461 -8.08 12.54 -12.07
N TRP A 462 -7.74 11.27 -12.15
CA TRP A 462 -6.34 10.81 -12.19
C TRP A 462 -5.62 11.35 -13.44
N THR A 463 -6.24 11.28 -14.60
CA THR A 463 -5.66 11.85 -15.82
C THR A 463 -5.46 13.37 -15.73
N LYS A 464 -6.29 14.09 -14.98
CA LYS A 464 -6.13 15.53 -14.72
C LYS A 464 -5.00 15.84 -13.75
N ILE A 465 -4.80 15.02 -12.72
CA ILE A 465 -3.73 15.22 -11.72
C ILE A 465 -2.35 15.12 -12.40
N VAL A 466 -2.17 14.18 -13.30
CA VAL A 466 -0.93 14.02 -14.07
C VAL A 466 -0.70 15.14 -15.05
N ASN A 467 -1.76 15.75 -15.58
CA ASN A 467 -1.71 16.73 -16.66
C ASN A 467 -2.00 18.18 -16.24
N ASN A 468 -1.75 18.55 -15.00
CA ASN A 468 -2.03 19.90 -14.47
C ASN A 468 -1.33 21.05 -15.25
N ARG A 469 -0.47 20.76 -16.22
CA ARG A 469 0.16 21.76 -17.08
C ARG A 469 -0.29 21.77 -18.54
N HIS A 470 -0.91 20.70 -19.07
CA HIS A 470 -1.17 20.61 -20.53
C HIS A 470 -2.44 19.88 -20.94
N GLY A 471 -3.52 20.01 -20.20
CA GLY A 471 -4.83 19.57 -20.68
C GLY A 471 -4.97 18.04 -20.85
N ARG A 472 -6.13 17.63 -20.74
CA ARG A 472 -6.76 16.31 -20.66
C ARG A 472 -6.18 15.24 -21.58
N CYS A 473 -5.73 14.11 -21.07
CA CYS A 473 -5.43 12.92 -21.87
C CYS A 473 -6.60 12.42 -22.76
N GLY A 474 -7.84 12.65 -22.35
CA GLY A 474 -9.03 12.34 -23.16
C GLY A 474 -9.31 13.35 -24.28
N HIS A 475 -8.52 14.42 -24.41
CA HIS A 475 -8.68 15.48 -25.41
C HIS A 475 -7.35 15.90 -26.06
N ALA A 476 -6.36 15.03 -26.08
CA ALA A 476 -5.06 15.33 -26.71
C ALA A 476 -5.21 15.81 -28.18
N LEU A 477 -6.19 15.29 -28.91
CA LEU A 477 -6.51 15.75 -30.27
C LEU A 477 -7.05 17.19 -30.32
N ARG A 478 -7.73 17.66 -29.25
CA ARG A 478 -8.22 19.07 -29.22
C ARG A 478 -7.19 20.07 -28.72
N SER A 479 -6.14 19.63 -28.00
CA SER A 479 -5.06 20.53 -27.57
C SER A 479 -4.11 20.89 -28.72
N CYS A 480 -3.94 20.00 -29.70
CA CYS A 480 -3.22 20.30 -30.93
C CYS A 480 -3.88 21.42 -31.74
N GLU A 481 -5.22 21.49 -31.72
CA GLU A 481 -5.95 22.60 -32.41
C GLU A 481 -5.83 23.95 -31.69
N ARG A 482 -5.66 23.97 -30.37
CA ARG A 482 -5.55 25.23 -29.60
C ARG A 482 -4.17 25.89 -29.72
N ASP A 483 -3.11 25.10 -29.83
CA ASP A 483 -1.74 25.63 -29.89
C ASP A 483 -1.22 25.85 -31.33
N GLY A 484 -2.09 25.71 -32.34
CA GLY A 484 -1.71 25.95 -33.74
C GLY A 484 -0.67 25.01 -34.33
N ARG A 485 -0.31 23.93 -33.62
CA ARG A 485 0.62 22.90 -34.11
C ARG A 485 -0.17 21.81 -34.83
N ARG A 486 -0.01 21.72 -36.14
CA ARG A 486 -0.53 20.61 -36.94
C ARG A 486 0.19 19.33 -36.50
N CYS A 487 -0.58 18.31 -36.06
CA CYS A 487 -0.07 16.95 -35.97
C CYS A 487 0.27 16.50 -37.40
N GLN A 488 1.54 16.53 -37.78
CA GLN A 488 1.96 15.87 -39.00
C GLN A 488 1.91 14.35 -38.72
N GLY A 489 0.98 13.68 -39.42
CA GLY A 489 0.86 12.24 -39.35
C GLY A 489 2.10 11.60 -39.96
N THR A 490 2.69 10.68 -39.24
CA THR A 490 3.54 9.59 -39.72
C THR A 490 2.92 8.27 -39.31
#